data_776b1b8e79cf79df71825627f6201a1d
#
_entry.id   776b1b8e79cf79df71825627f6201a1d
#
_cell.length_a   1.000
_cell.length_b   1.000
_cell.length_c   1.000
_cell.angle_alpha   90.00
_cell.angle_beta   90.00
_cell.angle_gamma   90.00
#
_symmetry.space_group_name_H-M   'P 1'
#
loop_
_entity.id
_entity.type
_entity.pdbx_description
1 polymer ?
#
loop_
_entity_poly.entity_id
_entity_poly.type
_entity_poly.pdbx_seq_one_letter_code
_entity_poly.pdbx_strand_id
1 'polypeptide(L)'
;MLPRVILHNSVSLDNAVVGFDIDIGLHYEILLSFSPDALLAGSTTAKTGIEMFSDSDEPEVPTDRHRPPQDPGDSRPVGVFVDSRGVLQGLLHFYRRSGHFRDVVVLVSATTPEAYLAYLAEREYPYIRCGEGRVDLAAALEELRIRFGVETVVTDSGGGLNAALLEQGIADEISLIVTPAIAGAGQKNLFRSVHTSCDLELISSADLGEGRVHLRYRVR
;
A
#
# COMPACT_ATOMS: atom_id res chain seq x y z
N MET A 1 7.54 -14.87 -12.05
CA MET A 1 7.06 -13.64 -12.76
C MET A 1 6.35 -12.77 -11.72
N LEU A 2 6.70 -11.48 -11.64
CA LEU A 2 6.08 -10.56 -10.69
C LEU A 2 4.66 -10.17 -11.12
N PRO A 3 3.77 -9.78 -10.19
CA PRO A 3 2.53 -9.09 -10.52
C PRO A 3 2.84 -7.71 -11.10
N ARG A 4 1.88 -7.11 -11.81
CA ARG A 4 1.96 -5.70 -12.23
C ARG A 4 1.85 -4.80 -11.00
N VAL A 5 2.77 -3.84 -10.85
CA VAL A 5 2.84 -2.93 -9.71
C VAL A 5 2.59 -1.48 -10.15
N ILE A 6 1.55 -0.86 -9.61
CA ILE A 6 1.15 0.52 -9.87
C ILE A 6 1.35 1.34 -8.59
N LEU A 7 2.17 2.38 -8.67
CA LEU A 7 2.33 3.35 -7.59
C LEU A 7 1.25 4.42 -7.72
N HIS A 8 0.24 4.42 -6.83
CA HIS A 8 -0.83 5.40 -6.85
C HIS A 8 -0.74 6.36 -5.66
N ASN A 9 -0.82 7.66 -5.91
CA ASN A 9 -0.80 8.69 -4.88
C ASN A 9 -1.56 9.95 -5.30
N SER A 10 -2.17 10.62 -4.33
CA SER A 10 -2.54 12.03 -4.42
C SER A 10 -1.40 12.89 -3.94
N VAL A 11 -1.03 13.91 -4.71
CA VAL A 11 0.09 14.81 -4.42
C VAL A 11 -0.28 16.27 -4.67
N SER A 12 0.36 17.18 -3.96
CA SER A 12 0.37 18.60 -4.32
C SER A 12 1.24 18.85 -5.55
N LEU A 13 1.19 20.05 -6.13
CA LEU A 13 2.00 20.42 -7.29
C LEU A 13 3.52 20.34 -7.00
N ASP A 14 3.93 20.48 -5.74
CA ASP A 14 5.32 20.31 -5.27
C ASP A 14 5.60 18.88 -4.74
N ASN A 15 4.79 17.88 -5.15
CA ASN A 15 4.92 16.45 -4.83
C ASN A 15 4.85 16.09 -3.34
N ALA A 16 4.26 16.91 -2.51
CA ALA A 16 3.98 16.53 -1.12
C ALA A 16 2.81 15.57 -1.06
N VAL A 17 2.85 14.61 -0.11
CA VAL A 17 1.78 13.63 0.17
C VAL A 17 0.98 13.98 1.42
N VAL A 18 1.29 15.09 2.06
CA VAL A 18 0.58 15.65 3.24
C VAL A 18 0.67 17.17 3.20
N GLY A 19 -0.17 17.85 4.00
CA GLY A 19 -0.13 19.31 4.12
C GLY A 19 -1.00 20.05 3.09
N PHE A 20 -1.89 19.37 2.42
CA PHE A 20 -2.90 19.92 1.51
C PHE A 20 -4.18 19.09 1.61
N ASP A 21 -5.28 19.60 1.05
CA ASP A 21 -6.56 18.89 1.06
C ASP A 21 -6.59 17.80 -0.02
N ILE A 22 -6.80 16.56 0.40
CA ILE A 22 -6.85 15.38 -0.47
C ILE A 22 -8.32 14.98 -0.61
N ASP A 23 -8.79 14.90 -1.85
CA ASP A 23 -10.07 14.26 -2.15
C ASP A 23 -9.92 12.73 -2.03
N ILE A 24 -10.26 12.23 -0.85
CA ILE A 24 -10.13 10.81 -0.50
C ILE A 24 -11.08 9.95 -1.36
N GLY A 25 -12.28 10.45 -1.68
CA GLY A 25 -13.24 9.74 -2.53
C GLY A 25 -12.66 9.50 -3.93
N LEU A 26 -12.19 10.57 -4.56
CA LEU A 26 -11.55 10.52 -5.88
C LEU A 26 -10.27 9.67 -5.88
N HIS A 27 -9.48 9.74 -4.80
CA HIS A 27 -8.27 8.92 -4.64
C HIS A 27 -8.61 7.43 -4.75
N TYR A 28 -9.55 6.94 -3.95
CA TYR A 28 -9.92 5.52 -3.96
C TYR A 28 -10.74 5.13 -5.20
N GLU A 29 -11.53 6.02 -5.79
CA GLU A 29 -12.21 5.78 -7.06
C GLU A 29 -11.20 5.45 -8.17
N ILE A 30 -10.16 6.28 -8.32
CA ILE A 30 -9.11 6.06 -9.32
C ILE A 30 -8.28 4.83 -8.97
N LEU A 31 -7.91 4.63 -7.70
CA LEU A 31 -7.17 3.46 -7.25
C LEU A 31 -7.91 2.17 -7.62
N LEU A 32 -9.20 2.08 -7.34
CA LEU A 32 -10.02 0.91 -7.62
C LEU A 32 -10.28 0.70 -9.12
N SER A 33 -10.20 1.76 -9.94
CA SER A 33 -10.32 1.65 -11.40
C SER A 33 -9.23 0.78 -12.04
N PHE A 34 -8.11 0.56 -11.35
CA PHE A 34 -7.07 -0.39 -11.78
C PHE A 34 -7.43 -1.84 -11.52
N SER A 35 -8.58 -2.12 -10.89
CA SER A 35 -9.01 -3.48 -10.50
C SER A 35 -7.92 -4.25 -9.75
N PRO A 36 -7.40 -3.71 -8.62
CA PRO A 36 -6.31 -4.35 -7.89
C PRO A 36 -6.73 -5.68 -7.27
N ASP A 37 -5.87 -6.70 -7.38
CA ASP A 37 -5.99 -7.92 -6.58
C ASP A 37 -5.42 -7.72 -5.17
N ALA A 38 -4.50 -6.76 -5.02
CA ALA A 38 -3.93 -6.40 -3.73
C ALA A 38 -3.67 -4.89 -3.62
N LEU A 39 -3.92 -4.33 -2.43
CA LEU A 39 -3.48 -3.00 -2.04
C LEU A 39 -2.27 -3.12 -1.12
N LEU A 40 -1.14 -2.54 -1.53
CA LEU A 40 0.13 -2.63 -0.82
C LEU A 40 0.45 -1.33 -0.09
N ALA A 41 0.62 -1.40 1.22
CA ALA A 41 0.99 -0.25 2.03
C ALA A 41 2.14 -0.56 3.00
N GLY A 42 2.94 0.44 3.34
CA GLY A 42 3.90 0.36 4.43
C GLY A 42 3.21 0.51 5.79
N SER A 43 3.76 -0.12 6.83
CA SER A 43 3.17 -0.12 8.18
C SER A 43 2.94 1.28 8.77
N THR A 44 3.78 2.26 8.45
CA THR A 44 3.56 3.65 8.90
C THR A 44 2.32 4.26 8.24
N THR A 45 2.14 4.08 6.93
CA THR A 45 0.95 4.58 6.22
C THR A 45 -0.30 3.87 6.73
N ALA A 46 -0.24 2.55 6.89
CA ALA A 46 -1.34 1.78 7.43
C ALA A 46 -1.75 2.24 8.84
N LYS A 47 -0.78 2.45 9.73
CA LYS A 47 -1.07 2.98 11.07
C LYS A 47 -1.74 4.36 11.01
N THR A 48 -1.19 5.27 10.18
CA THR A 48 -1.79 6.60 9.99
C THR A 48 -3.22 6.52 9.44
N GLY A 49 -3.50 5.58 8.52
CA GLY A 49 -4.85 5.36 8.01
C GLY A 49 -5.83 4.96 9.12
N ILE A 50 -5.44 4.06 10.02
CA ILE A 50 -6.26 3.70 11.18
C ILE A 50 -6.53 4.92 12.06
N GLU A 51 -5.48 5.69 12.39
CA GLU A 51 -5.59 6.90 13.24
C GLU A 51 -6.49 7.97 12.62
N MET A 52 -6.59 8.04 11.30
CA MET A 52 -7.43 9.03 10.59
C MET A 52 -8.88 8.60 10.42
N PHE A 53 -9.15 7.30 10.24
CA PHE A 53 -10.46 6.81 9.79
C PHE A 53 -11.15 5.86 10.77
N SER A 54 -10.50 5.52 11.87
CA SER A 54 -11.03 4.61 12.88
C SER A 54 -10.83 5.18 14.27
N ASP A 55 -11.66 4.75 15.21
CA ASP A 55 -11.38 4.94 16.64
C ASP A 55 -10.29 3.96 17.05
N SER A 56 -9.04 4.44 17.11
CA SER A 56 -7.85 3.60 17.38
C SER A 56 -7.89 2.90 18.76
N ASP A 57 -8.80 3.30 19.64
CA ASP A 57 -8.99 2.73 20.97
C ASP A 57 -10.02 1.59 20.97
N GLU A 58 -10.67 1.30 19.82
CA GLU A 58 -11.63 0.21 19.72
C GLU A 58 -10.93 -1.15 19.88
N PRO A 59 -11.32 -1.97 20.90
CA PRO A 59 -10.61 -3.21 21.19
C PRO A 59 -10.89 -4.31 20.15
N GLU A 60 -9.90 -5.20 20.00
CA GLU A 60 -10.07 -6.45 19.29
C GLU A 60 -11.15 -7.32 19.96
N VAL A 61 -12.06 -7.89 19.18
CA VAL A 61 -13.05 -8.88 19.66
C VAL A 61 -12.66 -10.30 19.21
N PRO A 62 -13.20 -11.36 19.85
CA PRO A 62 -12.80 -12.75 19.56
C PRO A 62 -12.91 -13.14 18.07
N THR A 63 -13.93 -12.63 17.37
CA THR A 63 -14.13 -12.91 15.94
C THR A 63 -13.04 -12.36 15.04
N ASP A 64 -12.33 -11.29 15.48
CA ASP A 64 -11.25 -10.69 14.71
C ASP A 64 -9.98 -11.55 14.65
N ARG A 65 -9.88 -12.51 15.55
CA ARG A 65 -8.74 -13.43 15.65
C ARG A 65 -8.76 -14.52 14.59
N HIS A 66 -9.90 -14.69 13.92
CA HIS A 66 -10.04 -15.71 12.89
C HIS A 66 -9.94 -15.10 11.50
N ARG A 67 -9.22 -15.81 10.64
CA ARG A 67 -9.16 -15.47 9.23
C ARG A 67 -10.57 -15.55 8.61
N PRO A 68 -10.99 -14.57 7.79
CA PRO A 68 -12.29 -14.64 7.14
C PRO A 68 -12.37 -15.86 6.21
N PRO A 69 -13.59 -16.41 5.99
CA PRO A 69 -13.80 -17.47 5.01
C PRO A 69 -13.27 -17.04 3.65
N GLN A 70 -12.56 -17.93 2.97
CA GLN A 70 -12.03 -17.68 1.64
C GLN A 70 -13.08 -17.99 0.60
N ASP A 71 -13.67 -16.96 -0.01
CA ASP A 71 -14.65 -17.06 -1.09
C ASP A 71 -13.97 -16.75 -2.43
N PRO A 72 -13.89 -17.71 -3.37
CA PRO A 72 -13.35 -17.46 -4.71
C PRO A 72 -14.12 -16.40 -5.51
N GLY A 73 -15.37 -16.12 -5.16
CA GLY A 73 -16.19 -15.06 -5.77
C GLY A 73 -15.97 -13.67 -5.18
N ASP A 74 -15.21 -13.54 -4.11
CA ASP A 74 -14.93 -12.25 -3.48
C ASP A 74 -13.89 -11.45 -4.29
N SER A 75 -14.36 -10.43 -5.00
CA SER A 75 -13.53 -9.56 -5.85
C SER A 75 -12.79 -8.44 -5.09
N ARG A 76 -12.97 -8.35 -3.76
CA ARG A 76 -12.23 -7.34 -2.98
C ARG A 76 -10.73 -7.64 -3.00
N PRO A 77 -9.87 -6.62 -2.99
CA PRO A 77 -8.43 -6.83 -2.95
C PRO A 77 -7.98 -7.47 -1.64
N VAL A 78 -6.79 -8.07 -1.64
CA VAL A 78 -6.06 -8.41 -0.42
C VAL A 78 -5.38 -7.15 0.12
N GLY A 79 -5.54 -6.85 1.41
CA GLY A 79 -4.73 -5.83 2.10
C GLY A 79 -3.35 -6.39 2.42
N VAL A 80 -2.30 -5.80 1.86
CA VAL A 80 -0.91 -6.26 2.04
C VAL A 80 -0.09 -5.19 2.73
N PHE A 81 0.49 -5.54 3.89
CA PHE A 81 1.21 -4.58 4.72
C PHE A 81 2.68 -4.97 4.91
N VAL A 82 3.60 -4.08 4.52
CA VAL A 82 5.03 -4.27 4.77
C VAL A 82 5.34 -3.86 6.21
N ASP A 83 5.51 -4.84 7.10
CA ASP A 83 5.73 -4.60 8.52
C ASP A 83 6.75 -5.56 9.15
N SER A 84 8.03 -5.35 8.89
CA SER A 84 9.10 -6.14 9.48
C SER A 84 9.38 -5.84 10.97
N ARG A 85 8.76 -4.81 11.53
CA ARG A 85 9.01 -4.35 12.91
C ARG A 85 7.86 -4.58 13.87
N GLY A 86 6.70 -5.02 13.39
CA GLY A 86 5.52 -5.22 14.23
C GLY A 86 4.81 -3.92 14.62
N VAL A 87 4.89 -2.88 13.79
CA VAL A 87 4.22 -1.58 14.02
C VAL A 87 2.70 -1.74 14.09
N LEU A 88 2.17 -2.73 13.36
CA LEU A 88 0.73 -3.01 13.28
C LEU A 88 0.25 -4.07 14.29
N GLN A 89 1.10 -4.47 15.25
CA GLN A 89 0.67 -5.36 16.32
C GLN A 89 -0.46 -4.73 17.11
N GLY A 90 -1.59 -5.45 17.25
CA GLY A 90 -2.80 -4.95 17.90
C GLY A 90 -3.69 -4.05 17.05
N LEU A 91 -3.31 -3.77 15.78
CA LEU A 91 -4.04 -2.86 14.90
C LEU A 91 -4.62 -3.53 13.63
N LEU A 92 -4.16 -4.73 13.28
CA LEU A 92 -4.58 -5.39 12.03
C LEU A 92 -6.09 -5.72 11.98
N HIS A 93 -6.76 -5.82 13.12
CA HIS A 93 -8.18 -6.09 13.18
C HIS A 93 -9.03 -4.96 12.56
N PHE A 94 -8.56 -3.70 12.60
CA PHE A 94 -9.24 -2.60 11.90
C PHE A 94 -9.35 -2.85 10.40
N TYR A 95 -8.28 -3.32 9.76
CA TYR A 95 -8.29 -3.68 8.35
C TYR A 95 -9.14 -4.91 8.06
N ARG A 96 -9.12 -5.90 8.94
CA ARG A 96 -9.96 -7.11 8.81
C ARG A 96 -11.45 -6.78 8.90
N ARG A 97 -11.84 -5.83 9.76
CA ARG A 97 -13.24 -5.38 9.93
C ARG A 97 -13.68 -4.37 8.87
N SER A 98 -12.79 -3.67 8.22
CA SER A 98 -13.13 -2.52 7.34
C SER A 98 -14.10 -2.87 6.21
N GLY A 99 -14.21 -4.14 5.85
CA GLY A 99 -15.00 -4.58 4.69
C GLY A 99 -14.37 -4.27 3.33
N HIS A 100 -13.21 -3.59 3.30
CA HIS A 100 -12.53 -3.21 2.05
C HIS A 100 -11.66 -4.34 1.49
N PHE A 101 -11.27 -5.31 2.33
CA PHE A 101 -10.37 -6.38 1.98
C PHE A 101 -11.04 -7.75 2.16
N ARG A 102 -10.76 -8.68 1.24
CA ARG A 102 -11.16 -10.09 1.40
C ARG A 102 -10.24 -10.83 2.40
N ASP A 103 -9.01 -10.33 2.58
CA ASP A 103 -8.01 -10.90 3.50
C ASP A 103 -6.95 -9.85 3.82
N VAL A 104 -6.17 -10.10 4.88
CA VAL A 104 -5.05 -9.24 5.31
C VAL A 104 -3.79 -10.10 5.36
N VAL A 105 -2.75 -9.71 4.62
CA VAL A 105 -1.45 -10.40 4.55
C VAL A 105 -0.35 -9.46 5.01
N VAL A 106 0.60 -9.97 5.79
CA VAL A 106 1.74 -9.17 6.28
C VAL A 106 3.05 -9.65 5.65
N LEU A 107 3.82 -8.72 5.10
CA LEU A 107 5.17 -8.99 4.59
C LEU A 107 6.19 -8.69 5.68
N VAL A 108 6.98 -9.70 6.04
CA VAL A 108 7.95 -9.66 7.13
C VAL A 108 9.34 -10.10 6.66
N SER A 109 10.38 -9.81 7.43
CA SER A 109 11.78 -10.21 7.16
C SER A 109 12.28 -11.24 8.16
N ALA A 110 13.49 -11.74 7.96
CA ALA A 110 14.13 -12.69 8.89
C ALA A 110 14.35 -12.08 10.29
N THR A 111 14.53 -10.75 10.37
CA THR A 111 14.73 -10.03 11.65
C THR A 111 13.44 -9.57 12.32
N THR A 112 12.27 -9.93 11.78
CA THR A 112 10.98 -9.60 12.41
C THR A 112 10.89 -10.27 13.79
N PRO A 113 10.48 -9.53 14.85
CA PRO A 113 10.40 -10.07 16.19
C PRO A 113 9.52 -11.32 16.29
N GLU A 114 10.01 -12.38 16.93
CA GLU A 114 9.26 -13.63 17.11
C GLU A 114 7.92 -13.43 17.85
N ALA A 115 7.86 -12.46 18.78
CA ALA A 115 6.60 -12.10 19.44
C ALA A 115 5.55 -11.58 18.45
N TYR A 116 5.97 -10.85 17.41
CA TYR A 116 5.05 -10.40 16.37
C TYR A 116 4.62 -11.55 15.45
N LEU A 117 5.53 -12.44 15.09
CA LEU A 117 5.17 -13.64 14.32
C LEU A 117 4.19 -14.54 15.08
N ALA A 118 4.39 -14.70 16.39
CA ALA A 118 3.44 -15.42 17.25
C ALA A 118 2.06 -14.73 17.29
N TYR A 119 2.03 -13.39 17.40
CA TYR A 119 0.79 -12.61 17.31
C TYR A 119 0.05 -12.83 15.98
N LEU A 120 0.77 -12.81 14.84
CA LEU A 120 0.18 -13.05 13.52
C LEU A 120 -0.40 -14.47 13.43
N ALA A 121 0.35 -15.47 13.89
CA ALA A 121 -0.07 -16.87 13.87
C ALA A 121 -1.29 -17.13 14.76
N GLU A 122 -1.30 -16.60 16.01
CA GLU A 122 -2.41 -16.74 16.95
C GLU A 122 -3.73 -16.16 16.42
N ARG A 123 -3.63 -15.13 15.56
CA ARG A 123 -4.77 -14.43 14.95
C ARG A 123 -5.04 -14.82 13.51
N GLU A 124 -4.41 -15.89 13.06
CA GLU A 124 -4.59 -16.40 11.71
C GLU A 124 -4.37 -15.33 10.61
N TYR A 125 -3.41 -14.41 10.85
CA TYR A 125 -2.96 -13.51 9.78
C TYR A 125 -1.92 -14.21 8.92
N PRO A 126 -2.19 -14.47 7.63
CA PRO A 126 -1.18 -14.95 6.72
C PRO A 126 -0.01 -13.97 6.65
N TYR A 127 1.20 -14.49 6.64
CA TYR A 127 2.38 -13.67 6.41
C TYR A 127 3.35 -14.33 5.44
N ILE A 128 4.15 -13.51 4.78
CA ILE A 128 5.22 -13.91 3.86
C ILE A 128 6.52 -13.41 4.43
N ARG A 129 7.46 -14.32 4.72
CA ARG A 129 8.78 -14.01 5.29
C ARG A 129 9.83 -14.06 4.19
N CYS A 130 10.25 -12.88 3.71
CA CYS A 130 11.26 -12.73 2.66
C CYS A 130 12.27 -11.65 3.04
N GLY A 131 13.54 -11.91 2.72
CA GLY A 131 14.66 -11.00 3.01
C GLY A 131 15.19 -11.09 4.43
N GLU A 132 16.42 -10.63 4.61
CA GLU A 132 17.14 -10.70 5.88
C GLU A 132 16.76 -9.52 6.81
N GLY A 133 17.39 -8.36 6.69
CA GLY A 133 17.14 -7.19 7.56
C GLY A 133 15.92 -6.37 7.19
N ARG A 134 15.48 -6.46 5.93
CA ARG A 134 14.28 -5.82 5.38
C ARG A 134 13.53 -6.82 4.53
N VAL A 135 12.26 -6.53 4.26
CA VAL A 135 11.47 -7.33 3.33
C VAL A 135 12.10 -7.25 1.93
N ASP A 136 12.37 -8.40 1.33
CA ASP A 136 12.66 -8.53 -0.09
C ASP A 136 11.34 -8.40 -0.85
N LEU A 137 11.10 -7.22 -1.43
CA LEU A 137 9.83 -6.91 -2.07
C LEU A 137 9.59 -7.75 -3.33
N ALA A 138 10.64 -8.05 -4.10
CA ALA A 138 10.51 -8.86 -5.31
C ALA A 138 10.09 -10.29 -4.96
N ALA A 139 10.79 -10.93 -4.03
CA ALA A 139 10.45 -12.27 -3.56
C ALA A 139 9.05 -12.30 -2.89
N ALA A 140 8.72 -11.28 -2.10
CA ALA A 140 7.41 -11.21 -1.45
C ALA A 140 6.25 -11.04 -2.44
N LEU A 141 6.43 -10.24 -3.49
CA LEU A 141 5.43 -10.07 -4.54
C LEU A 141 5.26 -11.34 -5.40
N GLU A 142 6.34 -12.06 -5.66
CA GLU A 142 6.26 -13.36 -6.34
C GLU A 142 5.47 -14.38 -5.49
N GLU A 143 5.72 -14.44 -4.19
CA GLU A 143 4.96 -15.28 -3.25
C GLU A 143 3.48 -14.88 -3.16
N LEU A 144 3.17 -13.56 -3.18
CA LEU A 144 1.78 -13.07 -3.24
C LEU A 144 1.07 -13.58 -4.49
N ARG A 145 1.75 -13.52 -5.64
CA ARG A 145 1.21 -14.04 -6.88
C ARG A 145 0.94 -15.55 -6.81
N ILE A 146 1.89 -16.32 -6.31
CA ILE A 146 1.79 -17.78 -6.24
C ILE A 146 0.73 -18.24 -5.24
N ARG A 147 0.72 -17.65 -4.04
CA ARG A 147 -0.11 -18.13 -2.91
C ARG A 147 -1.51 -17.53 -2.89
N PHE A 148 -1.70 -16.32 -3.43
CA PHE A 148 -2.96 -15.57 -3.35
C PHE A 148 -3.54 -15.21 -4.71
N GLY A 149 -2.87 -15.59 -5.82
CA GLY A 149 -3.33 -15.33 -7.19
C GLY A 149 -3.29 -13.84 -7.56
N VAL A 150 -2.42 -13.04 -6.93
CA VAL A 150 -2.31 -11.59 -7.16
C VAL A 150 -1.61 -11.33 -8.48
N GLU A 151 -2.29 -10.71 -9.44
CA GLU A 151 -1.74 -10.30 -10.74
C GLU A 151 -1.53 -8.78 -10.83
N THR A 152 -2.32 -7.98 -10.08
CA THR A 152 -2.22 -6.52 -10.04
C THR A 152 -2.13 -6.03 -8.61
N VAL A 153 -1.05 -5.31 -8.30
CA VAL A 153 -0.80 -4.64 -7.01
C VAL A 153 -0.88 -3.14 -7.23
N VAL A 154 -1.70 -2.45 -6.46
CA VAL A 154 -1.69 -0.97 -6.40
C VAL A 154 -1.17 -0.56 -5.03
N THR A 155 -0.23 0.38 -4.99
CA THR A 155 0.23 0.92 -3.71
C THR A 155 -0.65 2.08 -3.27
N ASP A 156 -0.96 2.11 -1.99
CA ASP A 156 -1.45 3.28 -1.26
C ASP A 156 -0.45 3.56 -0.15
N SER A 157 0.68 4.14 -0.51
CA SER A 157 1.80 4.29 0.44
C SER A 157 2.61 5.55 0.19
N GLY A 158 3.34 5.95 1.23
CA GLY A 158 4.24 7.11 1.15
C GLY A 158 5.56 6.81 0.43
N GLY A 159 6.40 7.83 0.31
CA GLY A 159 7.61 7.82 -0.49
C GLY A 159 8.65 6.73 -0.15
N GLY A 160 8.67 6.22 1.09
CA GLY A 160 9.66 5.20 1.46
C GLY A 160 9.46 3.85 0.76
N LEU A 161 8.22 3.34 0.73
CA LEU A 161 7.92 2.07 0.04
C LEU A 161 7.96 2.28 -1.47
N ASN A 162 7.40 3.39 -1.98
CA ASN A 162 7.41 3.69 -3.40
C ASN A 162 8.84 3.86 -3.95
N ALA A 163 9.73 4.50 -3.19
CA ALA A 163 11.14 4.59 -3.55
C ALA A 163 11.80 3.20 -3.63
N ALA A 164 11.55 2.32 -2.66
CA ALA A 164 12.10 0.97 -2.68
C ALA A 164 11.63 0.15 -3.89
N LEU A 165 10.36 0.29 -4.30
CA LEU A 165 9.81 -0.36 -5.49
C LEU A 165 10.43 0.18 -6.78
N LEU A 166 10.62 1.50 -6.89
CA LEU A 166 11.28 2.15 -8.03
C LEU A 166 12.75 1.76 -8.15
N GLU A 167 13.51 1.84 -7.04
CA GLU A 167 14.94 1.53 -7.04
C GLU A 167 15.26 0.06 -7.34
N GLN A 168 14.32 -0.84 -7.03
CA GLN A 168 14.46 -2.26 -7.36
C GLN A 168 13.94 -2.60 -8.78
N GLY A 169 13.45 -1.61 -9.54
CA GLY A 169 12.90 -1.84 -10.88
C GLY A 169 11.64 -2.73 -10.88
N ILE A 170 10.85 -2.67 -9.79
CA ILE A 170 9.64 -3.50 -9.61
C ILE A 170 8.38 -2.75 -10.03
N ALA A 171 8.40 -1.42 -9.96
CA ALA A 171 7.24 -0.60 -10.33
C ALA A 171 7.09 -0.54 -11.85
N ASP A 172 5.90 -0.86 -12.36
CA ASP A 172 5.55 -0.79 -13.79
C ASP A 172 4.93 0.56 -14.17
N GLU A 173 4.19 1.17 -13.25
CA GLU A 173 3.41 2.38 -13.53
C GLU A 173 3.37 3.32 -12.32
N ILE A 174 3.37 4.61 -12.60
CA ILE A 174 3.09 5.69 -11.65
C ILE A 174 1.77 6.34 -12.04
N SER A 175 0.86 6.46 -11.08
CA SER A 175 -0.45 7.11 -11.18
C SER A 175 -0.54 8.22 -10.13
N LEU A 176 -0.63 9.47 -10.56
CA LEU A 176 -0.68 10.63 -9.67
C LEU A 176 -1.94 11.45 -9.89
N ILE A 177 -2.65 11.73 -8.82
CA ILE A 177 -3.64 12.81 -8.78
C ILE A 177 -2.90 14.07 -8.29
N VAL A 178 -2.66 14.99 -9.19
CA VAL A 178 -2.01 16.26 -8.87
C VAL A 178 -3.08 17.27 -8.47
N THR A 179 -3.07 17.69 -7.20
CA THR A 179 -3.96 18.71 -6.65
C THR A 179 -3.36 20.11 -6.85
N PRO A 180 -4.15 21.14 -7.19
CA PRO A 180 -3.67 22.50 -7.43
C PRO A 180 -3.32 23.21 -6.11
N ALA A 181 -2.35 22.69 -5.40
CA ALA A 181 -1.86 23.19 -4.11
C ALA A 181 -0.33 23.14 -4.05
N ILE A 182 0.26 24.05 -3.31
CA ILE A 182 1.66 24.02 -2.89
C ILE A 182 1.66 23.78 -1.39
N ALA A 183 2.17 22.63 -0.96
CA ALA A 183 2.25 22.28 0.46
C ALA A 183 3.43 22.94 1.18
N GLY A 184 4.46 23.29 0.43
CA GLY A 184 5.62 24.06 0.92
C GLY A 184 6.73 23.22 1.55
N ALA A 185 7.79 23.91 1.92
CA ALA A 185 8.99 23.31 2.48
C ALA A 185 8.72 22.60 3.82
N GLY A 186 9.30 21.42 4.00
CA GLY A 186 9.18 20.64 5.23
C GLY A 186 8.11 19.56 5.18
N GLN A 187 7.25 19.51 4.16
CA GLN A 187 6.29 18.45 3.98
C GLN A 187 6.95 17.17 3.42
N LYS A 188 6.29 16.01 3.65
CA LYS A 188 6.75 14.72 3.11
C LYS A 188 6.55 14.71 1.60
N ASN A 189 7.64 14.64 0.85
CA ASN A 189 7.62 14.57 -0.61
C ASN A 189 7.68 13.11 -1.07
N LEU A 190 6.88 12.76 -2.08
CA LEU A 190 6.73 11.38 -2.57
C LEU A 190 8.04 10.79 -3.08
N PHE A 191 8.84 11.56 -3.81
CA PHE A 191 10.05 11.07 -4.48
C PHE A 191 11.36 11.43 -3.78
N ARG A 192 11.31 12.04 -2.60
CA ARG A 192 12.52 12.50 -1.88
C ARG A 192 13.51 11.38 -1.56
N SER A 193 13.00 10.15 -1.38
CA SER A 193 13.82 8.99 -1.04
C SER A 193 14.25 8.17 -2.26
N VAL A 194 13.96 8.63 -3.47
CA VAL A 194 14.44 8.02 -4.73
C VAL A 194 15.81 8.59 -5.04
N HIS A 195 16.82 7.73 -5.12
CA HIS A 195 18.22 8.12 -5.34
C HIS A 195 18.72 7.80 -6.76
N THR A 196 17.98 6.97 -7.49
CA THR A 196 18.30 6.57 -8.87
C THR A 196 17.32 7.23 -9.82
N SER A 197 17.81 7.84 -10.90
CA SER A 197 16.94 8.35 -11.95
C SER A 197 16.27 7.20 -12.71
N CYS A 198 15.00 7.36 -13.04
CA CYS A 198 14.27 6.47 -13.92
C CYS A 198 13.56 7.28 -15.01
N ASP A 199 13.54 6.76 -16.22
CA ASP A 199 12.82 7.37 -17.33
C ASP A 199 11.34 6.96 -17.29
N LEU A 200 10.48 7.92 -17.61
CA LEU A 200 9.04 7.73 -17.61
C LEU A 200 8.46 7.98 -19.01
N GLU A 201 7.53 7.15 -19.41
CA GLU A 201 6.76 7.32 -20.63
C GLU A 201 5.31 7.68 -20.29
N LEU A 202 4.82 8.81 -20.79
CA LEU A 202 3.44 9.23 -20.54
C LEU A 202 2.46 8.22 -21.18
N ILE A 203 1.59 7.66 -20.31
CA ILE A 203 0.47 6.81 -20.75
C ILE A 203 -0.76 7.68 -21.01
N SER A 204 -1.12 8.54 -20.05
CA SER A 204 -2.28 9.43 -20.17
C SER A 204 -2.18 10.63 -19.23
N SER A 205 -2.88 11.70 -19.59
CA SER A 205 -3.20 12.81 -18.72
C SER A 205 -4.68 13.14 -18.87
N ALA A 206 -5.36 13.39 -17.75
CA ALA A 206 -6.79 13.70 -17.73
C ALA A 206 -7.08 14.82 -16.75
N ASP A 207 -7.93 15.75 -17.15
CA ASP A 207 -8.53 16.75 -16.26
C ASP A 207 -9.60 16.05 -15.40
N LEU A 208 -9.49 16.16 -14.08
CA LEU A 208 -10.45 15.59 -13.11
C LEU A 208 -11.43 16.64 -12.59
N GLY A 209 -11.37 17.86 -13.10
CA GLY A 209 -12.12 18.99 -12.58
C GLY A 209 -11.47 19.63 -11.35
N GLU A 210 -11.97 20.81 -10.98
CA GLU A 210 -11.47 21.60 -9.84
C GLU A 210 -9.96 21.86 -9.86
N GLY A 211 -9.35 21.88 -11.07
CA GLY A 211 -7.92 22.06 -11.26
C GLY A 211 -7.05 20.84 -10.96
N ARG A 212 -7.64 19.70 -10.65
CA ARG A 212 -6.90 18.43 -10.44
C ARG A 212 -6.61 17.75 -11.76
N VAL A 213 -5.44 17.13 -11.86
CA VAL A 213 -5.00 16.38 -13.05
C VAL A 213 -4.59 14.98 -12.65
N HIS A 214 -5.07 13.97 -13.39
CA HIS A 214 -4.57 12.61 -13.27
C HIS A 214 -3.47 12.37 -14.30
N LEU A 215 -2.28 12.02 -13.84
CA LEU A 215 -1.13 11.67 -14.66
C LEU A 215 -0.79 10.20 -14.49
N ARG A 216 -0.60 9.50 -15.61
CA ARG A 216 -0.16 8.10 -15.61
C ARG A 216 1.09 7.97 -16.46
N TYR A 217 2.10 7.32 -15.90
CA TYR A 217 3.39 7.07 -16.55
C TYR A 217 3.79 5.60 -16.43
N ARG A 218 4.31 5.03 -17.52
CA ARG A 218 5.04 3.77 -17.47
C ARG A 218 6.46 4.04 -16.99
N VAL A 219 6.98 3.20 -16.10
CA VAL A 219 8.38 3.18 -15.68
C VAL A 219 9.17 2.35 -16.70
N ARG A 220 10.33 2.86 -17.15
CA ARG A 220 11.18 2.21 -18.16
C ARG A 220 12.46 1.65 -17.56
#